data_be4e0092400bf62b94b4ea536d8f904b
#
_entry.id   be4e0092400bf62b94b4ea536d8f904b
#
_cell.length_a   1.000
_cell.length_b   1.000
_cell.length_c   1.000
_cell.angle_alpha   90.00
_cell.angle_beta   90.00
_cell.angle_gamma   90.00
#
_symmetry.space_group_name_H-M   'P 1'
#
loop_
_entity.id
_entity.type
_entity.pdbx_description
1 polymer ?
#
loop_
_entity_poly.entity_id
_entity_poly.type
_entity_poly.pdbx_seq_one_letter_code
_entity_poly.pdbx_strand_id
1 'polypeptide(L)'
;MNRRQFRIALALGLCVGVALALVVPLFVNTPRAAINNAIEDLMSGTVSHEWANRSPGDSLESAGLVDGLSVTPRIQFDSTRRDDNVAHAHLLWTWDFAQPIRPWKYHTRITVKRVGLKWKPVAEDSLVAPGLNVGDRVRVRSLVAARGAIRGAGGVALMQEAHVVNVGVEPRRVTDVSKLTAELRSILDIELKDLEKRVESAPEDQYLHVSALRQEDFNRLEKTLRPIPGVVFRKGRQPITVEANFATETLGTVGPATAEDIEKLSGTREGDTVGKSGIQRAYNSKLGGTRGFAVERISADAGEVDPPHELATIQSEPGSDVSTTLDVRTQKIAQDVLSSSGSAASLVAIRPSDGHVLAVANYDPDGAVQNRALYGQYAPGATFTCVTEYALAKHGVLDSHTLADSAKALGFTSSLNGLDATAGQVPLIDSPAARQEASRGQGGVLASPLNMATLAASIASGHTVSPVLVTEDTPNEPATPLDSQAAKDVRNTMREAFSDDTASHWFTGYDGDLAISVFVEDSNATSAVPIAKGFFAKVAK
;
A
#
# COMPACT_ATOMS: atom_id res chain seq x y z
N MET A 1 6.33 -24.06 82.07
CA MET A 1 5.69 -22.77 81.80
C MET A 1 4.43 -22.66 82.62
N ASN A 2 4.37 -21.65 83.52
CA ASN A 2 3.35 -21.54 84.59
C ASN A 2 2.01 -21.09 84.00
N ARG A 3 0.86 -21.61 84.38
CA ARG A 3 -0.49 -21.31 83.90
C ARG A 3 -0.79 -19.79 83.78
N ARG A 4 -0.10 -18.97 84.53
CA ARG A 4 -0.19 -17.50 84.47
C ARG A 4 0.53 -16.92 83.25
N GLN A 5 1.66 -17.48 82.84
CA GLN A 5 2.40 -17.04 81.62
C GLN A 5 1.69 -17.46 80.33
N PHE A 6 0.99 -18.63 80.37
CA PHE A 6 0.19 -19.06 79.20
C PHE A 6 -1.05 -18.18 79.02
N ARG A 7 -1.69 -17.70 80.06
CA ARG A 7 -2.84 -16.79 80.01
C ARG A 7 -2.45 -15.39 79.49
N ILE A 8 -1.28 -14.90 79.90
CA ILE A 8 -0.76 -13.61 79.38
C ILE A 8 -0.33 -13.71 77.93
N ALA A 9 0.29 -14.81 77.53
CA ALA A 9 0.65 -15.04 76.14
C ALA A 9 -0.58 -15.22 75.24
N LEU A 10 -1.66 -15.86 75.69
CA LEU A 10 -2.91 -16.01 74.98
C LEU A 10 -3.66 -14.67 74.84
N ALA A 11 -3.67 -13.86 75.91
CA ALA A 11 -4.30 -12.54 75.89
C ALA A 11 -3.54 -11.55 75.03
N LEU A 12 -2.22 -11.57 75.03
CA LEU A 12 -1.39 -10.76 74.09
C LEU A 12 -1.52 -11.22 72.67
N GLY A 13 -1.59 -12.53 72.38
CA GLY A 13 -1.83 -13.08 71.09
C GLY A 13 -3.21 -12.70 70.48
N LEU A 14 -4.25 -12.71 71.36
CA LEU A 14 -5.60 -12.30 71.01
C LEU A 14 -5.70 -10.78 70.76
N CYS A 15 -5.04 -9.95 71.58
CA CYS A 15 -5.00 -8.49 71.32
C CYS A 15 -4.21 -8.11 70.09
N VAL A 16 -3.12 -8.79 69.79
CA VAL A 16 -2.35 -8.55 68.56
C VAL A 16 -3.12 -9.06 67.32
N GLY A 17 -3.79 -10.22 67.42
CA GLY A 17 -4.63 -10.76 66.37
C GLY A 17 -5.85 -9.88 66.07
N VAL A 18 -6.52 -9.35 67.11
CA VAL A 18 -7.64 -8.41 66.93
C VAL A 18 -7.17 -7.05 66.41
N ALA A 19 -6.01 -6.56 66.89
CA ALA A 19 -5.41 -5.33 66.37
C ALA A 19 -4.97 -5.48 64.92
N LEU A 20 -4.36 -6.61 64.51
CA LEU A 20 -4.06 -6.89 63.08
C LEU A 20 -5.33 -7.06 62.25
N ALA A 21 -6.36 -7.75 62.75
CA ALA A 21 -7.63 -7.92 62.05
C ALA A 21 -8.42 -6.62 61.87
N LEU A 22 -8.22 -5.63 62.76
CA LEU A 22 -8.81 -4.30 62.64
C LEU A 22 -7.95 -3.32 61.82
N VAL A 23 -6.63 -3.53 61.74
CA VAL A 23 -5.71 -2.66 61.00
C VAL A 23 -5.63 -3.03 59.53
N VAL A 24 -5.69 -4.33 59.21
CA VAL A 24 -5.66 -4.78 57.79
C VAL A 24 -6.81 -4.21 56.96
N PRO A 25 -8.10 -4.20 57.39
CA PRO A 25 -9.16 -3.56 56.62
C PRO A 25 -9.07 -2.02 56.60
N LEU A 26 -8.41 -1.38 57.55
CA LEU A 26 -8.18 0.07 57.55
C LEU A 26 -7.13 0.50 56.48
N PHE A 27 -6.14 -0.33 56.20
CA PHE A 27 -5.15 -0.06 55.16
C PHE A 27 -5.66 -0.39 53.75
N VAL A 28 -6.58 -1.34 53.61
CA VAL A 28 -7.17 -1.74 52.32
C VAL A 28 -8.31 -0.80 51.89
N ASN A 29 -8.93 -0.07 52.83
CA ASN A 29 -10.08 0.77 52.58
C ASN A 29 -9.74 2.27 52.66
N THR A 30 -8.91 2.72 51.74
CA THR A 30 -8.53 4.14 51.60
C THR A 30 -9.16 4.75 50.35
N PRO A 31 -9.31 6.10 50.25
CA PRO A 31 -9.73 6.73 49.01
C PRO A 31 -8.90 6.29 47.82
N ARG A 32 -7.59 6.14 48.00
CA ARG A 32 -6.65 5.71 46.97
C ARG A 32 -6.95 4.28 46.47
N ALA A 33 -7.23 3.36 47.40
CA ALA A 33 -7.61 2.00 47.01
C ALA A 33 -8.92 1.96 46.22
N ALA A 34 -9.92 2.75 46.65
CA ALA A 34 -11.18 2.85 45.94
C ALA A 34 -11.03 3.45 44.52
N ILE A 35 -10.11 4.41 44.35
CA ILE A 35 -9.80 4.98 43.01
C ILE A 35 -9.09 3.94 42.14
N ASN A 36 -8.14 3.17 42.65
CA ASN A 36 -7.48 2.11 41.91
C ASN A 36 -8.49 1.05 41.41
N ASN A 37 -9.40 0.62 42.29
CA ASN A 37 -10.46 -0.33 41.92
C ASN A 37 -11.38 0.25 40.84
N ALA A 38 -11.69 1.54 40.94
CA ALA A 38 -12.48 2.20 39.90
C ALA A 38 -11.74 2.28 38.55
N ILE A 39 -10.43 2.51 38.58
CA ILE A 39 -9.61 2.49 37.35
C ILE A 39 -9.62 1.11 36.71
N GLU A 40 -9.51 0.04 37.51
CA GLU A 40 -9.59 -1.34 36.99
C GLU A 40 -10.95 -1.60 36.34
N ASP A 41 -12.06 -1.20 36.99
CA ASP A 41 -13.40 -1.31 36.45
C ASP A 41 -13.58 -0.48 35.17
N LEU A 42 -13.08 0.76 35.11
CA LEU A 42 -13.11 1.61 33.92
C LEU A 42 -12.31 1.02 32.75
N MET A 43 -11.18 0.40 33.05
CA MET A 43 -10.36 -0.25 32.03
C MET A 43 -10.99 -1.53 31.48
N SER A 44 -11.70 -2.28 32.33
CA SER A 44 -12.40 -3.51 31.95
C SER A 44 -13.77 -3.28 31.29
N GLY A 45 -14.34 -2.09 31.46
CA GLY A 45 -15.69 -1.75 30.98
C GLY A 45 -16.82 -2.37 31.81
N THR A 46 -16.51 -3.03 32.92
CA THR A 46 -17.49 -3.72 33.80
C THR A 46 -17.21 -3.41 35.27
N VAL A 47 -18.25 -3.13 36.01
CA VAL A 47 -18.13 -2.94 37.47
C VAL A 47 -17.85 -4.28 38.15
N SER A 48 -16.66 -4.47 38.67
CA SER A 48 -16.28 -5.64 39.48
C SER A 48 -16.18 -5.30 40.95
N HIS A 49 -15.99 -4.03 41.30
CA HIS A 49 -15.88 -3.52 42.66
C HIS A 49 -17.16 -2.82 43.15
N GLU A 50 -17.27 -2.54 44.46
CA GLU A 50 -18.43 -1.84 45.01
C GLU A 50 -18.38 -0.33 44.73
N TRP A 51 -19.29 0.17 43.92
CA TRP A 51 -19.53 1.60 43.69
C TRP A 51 -20.66 2.11 44.57
N ALA A 52 -20.74 3.42 44.77
CA ALA A 52 -21.79 4.02 45.60
C ALA A 52 -23.18 4.00 44.90
N ASN A 53 -23.22 4.02 43.59
CA ASN A 53 -24.41 4.11 42.74
C ASN A 53 -24.43 3.11 41.57
N ARG A 54 -23.62 2.05 41.65
CA ARG A 54 -23.57 0.96 40.65
C ARG A 54 -23.38 -0.37 41.35
N SER A 55 -23.88 -1.44 40.77
CA SER A 55 -23.78 -2.81 41.29
C SER A 55 -22.69 -3.60 40.57
N PRO A 56 -22.05 -4.58 41.21
CA PRO A 56 -21.16 -5.51 40.52
C PRO A 56 -21.89 -6.21 39.36
N GLY A 57 -21.28 -6.24 38.20
CA GLY A 57 -21.85 -6.76 36.97
C GLY A 57 -22.51 -5.69 36.08
N ASP A 58 -22.72 -4.47 36.58
CA ASP A 58 -23.19 -3.37 35.73
C ASP A 58 -22.14 -3.07 34.65
N SER A 59 -22.57 -2.85 33.45
CA SER A 59 -21.72 -2.34 32.36
C SER A 59 -21.41 -0.86 32.61
N LEU A 60 -20.15 -0.50 32.45
CA LEU A 60 -19.72 0.89 32.34
C LEU A 60 -19.80 1.32 30.87
N GLU A 61 -20.89 0.96 30.20
CA GLU A 61 -21.14 1.26 28.78
C GLU A 61 -21.19 2.76 28.45
N SER A 62 -21.28 3.62 29.44
CA SER A 62 -20.92 5.04 29.25
C SER A 62 -19.45 5.20 28.84
N ALA A 63 -18.65 4.17 29.01
CA ALA A 63 -17.38 3.98 28.35
C ALA A 63 -17.51 3.42 26.95
N GLY A 64 -18.64 3.56 26.27
CA GLY A 64 -18.85 3.28 24.84
C GLY A 64 -17.90 4.06 23.91
N LEU A 65 -16.68 4.24 24.36
CA LEU A 65 -15.51 4.76 23.66
C LEU A 65 -15.03 3.81 22.54
N VAL A 66 -15.83 2.80 22.13
CA VAL A 66 -15.23 1.71 21.37
C VAL A 66 -16.04 1.21 20.20
N ASP A 67 -16.99 1.95 19.70
CA ASP A 67 -17.45 1.63 18.35
C ASP A 67 -16.34 2.00 17.34
N GLY A 68 -15.48 1.03 17.04
CA GLY A 68 -14.50 1.09 15.98
C GLY A 68 -13.01 1.01 16.35
N LEU A 69 -12.62 1.00 17.62
CA LEU A 69 -11.19 0.89 17.98
C LEU A 69 -10.96 -0.12 19.10
N SER A 70 -10.21 -1.18 18.80
CA SER A 70 -9.70 -2.14 19.81
C SER A 70 -8.53 -1.53 20.61
N VAL A 71 -8.77 -0.41 21.31
CA VAL A 71 -7.73 0.29 22.07
C VAL A 71 -8.17 0.43 23.53
N THR A 72 -7.38 -0.10 24.44
CA THR A 72 -7.61 0.05 25.88
C THR A 72 -6.91 1.31 26.39
N PRO A 73 -7.60 2.23 27.10
CA PRO A 73 -6.97 3.40 27.65
C PRO A 73 -6.02 3.05 28.79
N ARG A 74 -4.99 3.85 28.96
CA ARG A 74 -4.19 3.86 30.19
C ARG A 74 -4.70 4.98 31.08
N ILE A 75 -5.13 4.66 32.30
CA ILE A 75 -5.68 5.62 33.26
C ILE A 75 -4.73 5.73 34.43
N GLN A 76 -4.34 6.95 34.78
CA GLN A 76 -3.45 7.27 35.90
C GLN A 76 -4.07 8.39 36.74
N PHE A 77 -3.74 8.48 38.01
CA PHE A 77 -4.06 9.64 38.85
C PHE A 77 -2.84 10.05 39.67
N ASP A 78 -2.71 11.36 39.93
CA ASP A 78 -1.52 11.90 40.63
C ASP A 78 -1.72 11.98 42.14
N SER A 79 -2.84 12.56 42.60
CA SER A 79 -3.09 12.80 43.99
C SER A 79 -4.58 12.79 44.31
N THR A 80 -4.90 12.52 45.57
CA THR A 80 -6.26 12.62 46.11
C THR A 80 -6.38 13.80 47.04
N ARG A 81 -7.37 14.65 46.80
CA ARG A 81 -7.79 15.70 47.76
C ARG A 81 -8.97 15.17 48.56
N ARG A 82 -8.80 15.05 49.87
CA ARG A 82 -9.83 14.59 50.77
C ARG A 82 -10.47 15.76 51.49
N ASP A 83 -11.80 15.72 51.61
CA ASP A 83 -12.61 16.63 52.40
C ASP A 83 -13.63 15.78 53.17
N ASP A 84 -13.36 15.54 54.48
CA ASP A 84 -14.10 14.65 55.41
C ASP A 84 -14.45 13.27 54.80
N ASN A 85 -15.69 13.11 54.37
CA ASN A 85 -16.26 11.85 53.83
C ASN A 85 -16.26 11.78 52.29
N VAL A 86 -15.65 12.74 51.64
CA VAL A 86 -15.53 12.80 50.17
C VAL A 86 -14.06 13.01 49.82
N ALA A 87 -13.62 12.34 48.76
CA ALA A 87 -12.32 12.59 48.19
C ALA A 87 -12.46 12.68 46.66
N HIS A 88 -11.64 13.53 46.08
CA HIS A 88 -11.59 13.76 44.62
C HIS A 88 -10.18 13.47 44.10
N ALA A 89 -10.10 12.95 42.89
CA ALA A 89 -8.84 12.84 42.16
C ALA A 89 -9.05 13.23 40.69
N HIS A 90 -7.97 13.68 40.04
CA HIS A 90 -7.95 13.87 38.62
C HIS A 90 -7.37 12.62 37.99
N LEU A 91 -8.10 12.05 37.00
CA LEU A 91 -7.68 10.92 36.21
C LEU A 91 -7.08 11.44 34.91
N LEU A 92 -5.85 11.06 34.58
CA LEU A 92 -5.24 11.27 33.27
C LEU A 92 -5.53 10.04 32.41
N TRP A 93 -6.33 10.23 31.40
CA TRP A 93 -6.61 9.23 30.37
C TRP A 93 -5.60 9.37 29.24
N THR A 94 -5.07 8.24 28.78
CA THR A 94 -4.18 8.16 27.64
C THR A 94 -4.65 7.05 26.71
N TRP A 95 -5.11 7.40 25.52
CA TRP A 95 -5.49 6.48 24.46
C TRP A 95 -4.34 6.37 23.48
N ASP A 96 -3.76 5.19 23.37
CA ASP A 96 -2.63 4.92 22.48
C ASP A 96 -3.15 4.21 21.22
N PHE A 97 -3.18 4.92 20.12
CA PHE A 97 -3.71 4.42 18.84
C PHE A 97 -2.67 3.63 18.03
N ALA A 98 -1.55 3.25 18.62
CA ALA A 98 -0.35 2.71 17.99
C ALA A 98 0.41 3.72 17.10
N GLN A 99 1.72 3.54 17.04
CA GLN A 99 2.60 4.36 16.21
C GLN A 99 2.17 4.34 14.73
N PRO A 100 2.32 5.46 13.99
CA PRO A 100 2.92 6.75 14.40
C PRO A 100 1.94 7.78 14.97
N ILE A 101 0.72 7.39 15.37
CA ILE A 101 -0.35 8.29 15.80
C ILE A 101 -0.08 8.81 17.20
N ARG A 102 -0.20 10.12 17.41
CA ARG A 102 -0.05 10.71 18.74
C ARG A 102 -1.16 10.25 19.68
N PRO A 103 -0.86 9.87 20.95
CA PRO A 103 -1.88 9.47 21.90
C PRO A 103 -2.80 10.64 22.24
N TRP A 104 -4.10 10.36 22.35
CA TRP A 104 -5.07 11.31 22.87
C TRP A 104 -5.03 11.32 24.39
N LYS A 105 -4.85 12.50 25.00
CA LYS A 105 -4.75 12.67 26.44
C LYS A 105 -5.72 13.72 26.93
N TYR A 106 -6.41 13.44 28.03
CA TYR A 106 -7.29 14.38 28.72
C TYR A 106 -7.43 14.02 30.18
N HIS A 107 -8.02 14.95 30.96
CA HIS A 107 -8.28 14.73 32.39
C HIS A 107 -9.78 14.68 32.63
N THR A 108 -10.18 13.78 33.52
CA THR A 108 -11.50 13.75 34.15
C THR A 108 -11.37 13.79 35.65
N ARG A 109 -12.50 13.95 36.36
CA ARG A 109 -12.53 13.92 37.83
C ARG A 109 -13.26 12.68 38.29
N ILE A 110 -12.67 11.95 39.27
CA ILE A 110 -13.36 10.90 39.99
C ILE A 110 -13.68 11.38 41.41
N THR A 111 -14.90 11.09 41.86
CA THR A 111 -15.36 11.32 43.22
C THR A 111 -15.47 9.97 43.93
N VAL A 112 -14.90 9.86 45.11
CA VAL A 112 -15.12 8.72 46.02
C VAL A 112 -15.76 9.20 47.31
N LYS A 113 -16.77 8.50 47.82
CA LYS A 113 -17.51 8.84 49.04
C LYS A 113 -17.37 7.73 50.07
N ARG A 114 -17.35 8.11 51.33
CA ARG A 114 -17.38 7.17 52.45
C ARG A 114 -18.82 6.73 52.72
N VAL A 115 -19.10 5.46 52.50
CA VAL A 115 -20.40 4.84 52.75
C VAL A 115 -20.21 3.81 53.87
N GLY A 116 -20.66 4.13 55.08
CA GLY A 116 -20.34 3.36 56.28
C GLY A 116 -18.84 3.38 56.59
N LEU A 117 -18.22 2.21 56.59
CA LEU A 117 -16.76 2.09 56.84
C LEU A 117 -15.94 2.00 55.55
N LYS A 118 -16.57 2.00 54.39
CA LYS A 118 -15.90 1.79 53.08
C LYS A 118 -15.91 3.06 52.25
N TRP A 119 -14.79 3.32 51.55
CA TRP A 119 -14.73 4.30 50.47
C TRP A 119 -15.21 3.65 49.19
N LYS A 120 -16.15 4.28 48.49
CA LYS A 120 -16.74 3.79 47.25
C LYS A 120 -16.68 4.86 46.18
N PRO A 121 -16.28 4.51 44.93
CA PRO A 121 -16.34 5.44 43.81
C PRO A 121 -17.80 5.75 43.46
N VAL A 122 -18.01 6.93 42.86
CA VAL A 122 -19.30 7.41 42.37
C VAL A 122 -19.21 7.49 40.84
N ALA A 123 -20.10 6.80 40.15
CA ALA A 123 -20.19 6.92 38.72
C ALA A 123 -20.89 8.25 38.36
N GLU A 124 -20.17 9.09 37.63
CA GLU A 124 -20.63 10.34 37.05
C GLU A 124 -20.41 10.28 35.54
N ASP A 125 -21.29 10.82 34.73
CA ASP A 125 -21.23 10.69 33.29
C ASP A 125 -19.96 11.32 32.68
N SER A 126 -19.51 12.45 33.24
CA SER A 126 -18.25 13.12 32.86
C SER A 126 -16.98 12.36 33.30
N LEU A 127 -17.12 11.21 33.96
CA LEU A 127 -15.98 10.42 34.43
C LEU A 127 -15.16 9.83 33.29
N VAL A 128 -15.81 9.45 32.20
CA VAL A 128 -15.16 8.82 31.03
C VAL A 128 -14.61 9.86 30.07
N ALA A 129 -15.39 10.87 29.70
CA ALA A 129 -14.92 11.96 28.87
C ALA A 129 -15.56 13.30 29.27
N PRO A 130 -14.83 14.42 29.14
CA PRO A 130 -15.37 15.74 29.47
C PRO A 130 -16.58 16.07 28.60
N GLY A 131 -17.66 16.58 29.21
CA GLY A 131 -18.85 17.06 28.48
C GLY A 131 -19.82 15.98 28.05
N LEU A 132 -19.68 14.74 28.53
CA LEU A 132 -20.71 13.70 28.37
C LEU A 132 -21.86 13.94 29.35
N ASN A 133 -23.08 13.72 28.88
CA ASN A 133 -24.31 13.69 29.69
C ASN A 133 -24.82 12.24 29.79
N VAL A 134 -25.83 12.05 30.64
CA VAL A 134 -26.49 10.74 30.81
C VAL A 134 -26.98 10.20 29.47
N GLY A 135 -26.53 9.00 29.11
CA GLY A 135 -26.93 8.31 27.88
C GLY A 135 -26.19 8.73 26.60
N ASP A 136 -25.32 9.74 26.64
CA ASP A 136 -24.48 10.08 25.52
C ASP A 136 -23.52 8.94 25.19
N ARG A 137 -23.20 8.78 23.91
CA ARG A 137 -22.20 7.83 23.42
C ARG A 137 -20.99 8.56 22.81
N VAL A 138 -19.85 7.91 22.87
CA VAL A 138 -18.63 8.39 22.18
C VAL A 138 -18.40 7.48 20.98
N ARG A 139 -18.26 8.09 19.80
CA ARG A 139 -17.90 7.44 18.56
C ARG A 139 -16.53 7.90 18.12
N VAL A 140 -15.70 6.96 17.68
CA VAL A 140 -14.43 7.29 17.05
C VAL A 140 -14.54 7.03 15.55
N ARG A 141 -14.34 8.08 14.77
CA ARG A 141 -14.38 8.03 13.31
C ARG A 141 -12.97 8.17 12.74
N SER A 142 -12.57 7.23 11.89
CA SER A 142 -11.29 7.29 11.19
C SER A 142 -11.29 8.44 10.17
N LEU A 143 -10.21 9.22 10.16
CA LEU A 143 -9.93 10.25 9.16
C LEU A 143 -8.88 9.70 8.21
N VAL A 144 -9.31 9.39 7.00
CA VAL A 144 -8.43 8.84 5.96
C VAL A 144 -7.43 9.90 5.54
N ALA A 145 -6.14 9.53 5.48
CA ALA A 145 -5.09 10.39 4.96
C ALA A 145 -5.21 10.53 3.44
N ALA A 146 -4.91 11.72 2.93
CA ALA A 146 -4.73 11.89 1.49
C ALA A 146 -3.49 11.12 1.03
N ARG A 147 -3.63 10.37 -0.08
CA ARG A 147 -2.53 9.59 -0.63
C ARG A 147 -1.59 10.46 -1.43
N GLY A 148 -0.26 10.26 -1.28
CA GLY A 148 0.76 10.96 -2.04
C GLY A 148 0.66 10.67 -3.55
N ALA A 149 1.16 11.58 -4.37
CA ALA A 149 1.18 11.42 -5.82
C ALA A 149 2.40 10.61 -6.30
N ILE A 150 2.26 9.95 -7.45
CA ILE A 150 3.39 9.42 -8.21
C ILE A 150 3.70 10.45 -9.30
N ARG A 151 4.92 10.97 -9.30
CA ARG A 151 5.38 12.00 -10.23
C ARG A 151 6.36 11.42 -11.24
N GLY A 152 6.31 11.92 -12.47
CA GLY A 152 7.26 11.62 -13.52
C GLY A 152 8.35 12.68 -13.68
N ALA A 153 9.11 12.55 -14.72
CA ALA A 153 10.15 13.50 -15.11
C ALA A 153 9.59 14.93 -15.14
N GLY A 154 10.36 15.89 -14.63
CA GLY A 154 9.91 17.27 -14.51
C GLY A 154 8.84 17.53 -13.44
N GLY A 155 8.54 16.55 -12.57
CA GLY A 155 7.60 16.71 -11.46
C GLY A 155 6.12 16.61 -11.86
N VAL A 156 5.81 16.20 -13.09
CA VAL A 156 4.44 16.04 -13.59
C VAL A 156 3.74 14.93 -12.81
N ALA A 157 2.52 15.16 -12.31
CA ALA A 157 1.75 14.13 -11.62
C ALA A 157 1.28 13.07 -12.63
N LEU A 158 1.86 11.87 -12.56
CA LEU A 158 1.46 10.73 -13.37
C LEU A 158 0.22 10.04 -12.80
N MET A 159 0.13 9.97 -11.47
CA MET A 159 -1.01 9.45 -10.73
C MET A 159 -1.17 10.25 -9.45
N GLN A 160 -2.36 10.73 -9.18
CA GLN A 160 -2.69 11.49 -7.97
C GLN A 160 -4.11 11.26 -7.52
N GLU A 161 -4.37 11.49 -6.24
CA GLU A 161 -5.71 11.38 -5.70
C GLU A 161 -6.63 12.45 -6.28
N ALA A 162 -7.79 12.05 -6.75
CA ALA A 162 -8.80 12.94 -7.29
C ALA A 162 -10.22 12.54 -6.84
N HIS A 163 -11.13 13.50 -6.92
CA HIS A 163 -12.55 13.22 -6.76
C HIS A 163 -13.06 12.41 -7.96
N VAL A 164 -13.69 11.28 -7.65
CA VAL A 164 -14.24 10.37 -8.64
C VAL A 164 -15.69 10.05 -8.33
N VAL A 165 -16.41 9.63 -9.37
CA VAL A 165 -17.71 8.98 -9.24
C VAL A 165 -17.50 7.49 -9.53
N ASN A 166 -17.61 6.68 -8.48
CA ASN A 166 -17.54 5.24 -8.60
C ASN A 166 -18.86 4.73 -9.20
N VAL A 167 -18.78 4.15 -10.38
CA VAL A 167 -19.85 3.43 -11.04
C VAL A 167 -19.85 2.02 -10.48
N GLY A 168 -20.99 1.56 -10.00
CA GLY A 168 -21.15 0.21 -9.49
C GLY A 168 -22.51 -0.37 -9.83
N VAL A 169 -22.69 -1.63 -9.46
CA VAL A 169 -23.92 -2.39 -9.66
C VAL A 169 -24.46 -2.86 -8.31
N GLU A 170 -25.76 -2.71 -8.11
CA GLU A 170 -26.50 -3.27 -7.00
C GLU A 170 -27.36 -4.43 -7.52
N PRO A 171 -27.04 -5.72 -7.22
CA PRO A 171 -27.67 -6.89 -7.83
C PRO A 171 -29.20 -6.90 -7.78
N ARG A 172 -29.81 -6.53 -6.64
CA ARG A 172 -31.28 -6.48 -6.48
C ARG A 172 -32.02 -5.60 -7.51
N ARG A 173 -31.30 -4.66 -8.15
CA ARG A 173 -31.86 -3.72 -9.13
C ARG A 173 -31.60 -4.14 -10.57
N VAL A 174 -30.85 -5.22 -10.78
CA VAL A 174 -30.50 -5.72 -12.11
C VAL A 174 -31.65 -6.58 -12.63
N THR A 175 -32.13 -6.28 -13.82
CA THR A 175 -33.21 -7.04 -14.49
C THR A 175 -32.66 -8.04 -15.51
N ASP A 176 -31.50 -7.72 -16.12
CA ASP A 176 -30.83 -8.54 -17.14
C ASP A 176 -29.32 -8.29 -17.03
N VAL A 177 -28.60 -9.28 -16.52
CA VAL A 177 -27.15 -9.16 -16.23
C VAL A 177 -26.32 -9.08 -17.51
N SER A 178 -26.66 -9.86 -18.53
CA SER A 178 -25.91 -9.87 -19.78
C SER A 178 -26.09 -8.56 -20.56
N LYS A 179 -27.31 -8.03 -20.57
CA LYS A 179 -27.58 -6.71 -21.17
C LYS A 179 -26.86 -5.59 -20.42
N LEU A 180 -26.94 -5.59 -19.08
CA LEU A 180 -26.20 -4.63 -18.24
C LEU A 180 -24.70 -4.64 -18.55
N THR A 181 -24.10 -5.84 -18.61
CA THR A 181 -22.66 -6.00 -18.89
C THR A 181 -22.28 -5.47 -20.28
N ALA A 182 -23.09 -5.78 -21.29
CA ALA A 182 -22.86 -5.31 -22.66
C ALA A 182 -22.97 -3.78 -22.76
N GLU A 183 -23.98 -3.17 -22.13
CA GLU A 183 -24.16 -1.71 -22.11
C GLU A 183 -23.01 -1.01 -21.37
N LEU A 184 -22.63 -1.49 -20.18
CA LEU A 184 -21.52 -0.92 -19.41
C LEU A 184 -20.18 -1.04 -20.15
N ARG A 185 -19.91 -2.20 -20.79
CA ARG A 185 -18.71 -2.40 -21.62
C ARG A 185 -18.67 -1.36 -22.74
N SER A 186 -19.76 -1.18 -23.47
CA SER A 186 -19.84 -0.26 -24.60
C SER A 186 -19.71 1.21 -24.19
N ILE A 187 -20.28 1.61 -23.05
CA ILE A 187 -20.30 3.01 -22.60
C ILE A 187 -18.98 3.39 -21.93
N LEU A 188 -18.40 2.49 -21.13
CA LEU A 188 -17.19 2.75 -20.36
C LEU A 188 -15.91 2.38 -21.11
N ASP A 189 -16.02 1.69 -22.24
CA ASP A 189 -14.90 1.18 -23.05
C ASP A 189 -13.90 0.36 -22.22
N ILE A 190 -14.43 -0.57 -21.41
CA ILE A 190 -13.63 -1.44 -20.52
C ILE A 190 -14.06 -2.90 -20.64
N GLU A 191 -13.12 -3.82 -20.46
CA GLU A 191 -13.43 -5.25 -20.38
C GLU A 191 -14.02 -5.63 -19.01
N LEU A 192 -15.15 -6.35 -19.03
CA LEU A 192 -15.91 -6.74 -17.83
C LEU A 192 -16.11 -8.26 -17.74
N LYS A 193 -15.03 -9.02 -17.98
CA LYS A 193 -15.07 -10.50 -18.13
C LYS A 193 -15.78 -11.25 -16.99
N ASP A 194 -15.68 -10.76 -15.75
CA ASP A 194 -16.23 -11.44 -14.58
C ASP A 194 -17.44 -10.74 -13.95
N LEU A 195 -17.95 -9.67 -14.55
CA LEU A 195 -19.03 -8.89 -13.95
C LEU A 195 -20.31 -9.71 -13.77
N GLU A 196 -20.69 -10.50 -14.78
CA GLU A 196 -21.88 -11.36 -14.73
C GLU A 196 -21.84 -12.33 -13.53
N LYS A 197 -20.74 -13.07 -13.40
CA LYS A 197 -20.53 -14.01 -12.28
C LYS A 197 -20.56 -13.30 -10.92
N ARG A 198 -19.94 -12.11 -10.85
CA ARG A 198 -19.92 -11.31 -9.62
C ARG A 198 -21.31 -10.83 -9.23
N VAL A 199 -22.12 -10.42 -10.19
CA VAL A 199 -23.52 -9.99 -9.95
C VAL A 199 -24.38 -11.18 -9.50
N GLU A 200 -24.22 -12.34 -10.15
CA GLU A 200 -24.98 -13.56 -9.82
C GLU A 200 -24.63 -14.16 -8.45
N SER A 201 -23.36 -14.02 -8.02
CA SER A 201 -22.87 -14.61 -6.75
C SER A 201 -22.95 -13.68 -5.55
N ALA A 202 -23.16 -12.39 -5.75
CA ALA A 202 -23.15 -11.41 -4.68
C ALA A 202 -24.49 -11.34 -3.93
N PRO A 203 -24.48 -10.98 -2.63
CA PRO A 203 -25.71 -10.58 -1.90
C PRO A 203 -26.48 -9.47 -2.64
N GLU A 204 -27.81 -9.52 -2.57
CA GLU A 204 -28.67 -8.64 -3.35
C GLU A 204 -28.47 -7.14 -3.10
N ASP A 205 -28.07 -6.76 -1.89
CA ASP A 205 -27.84 -5.38 -1.45
C ASP A 205 -26.37 -4.95 -1.51
N GLN A 206 -25.48 -5.84 -1.98
CA GLN A 206 -24.05 -5.54 -2.08
C GLN A 206 -23.76 -4.58 -3.23
N TYR A 207 -22.97 -3.53 -2.94
CA TYR A 207 -22.41 -2.68 -3.97
C TYR A 207 -21.20 -3.35 -4.64
N LEU A 208 -21.32 -3.62 -5.94
CA LEU A 208 -20.23 -4.16 -6.76
C LEU A 208 -19.58 -3.03 -7.56
N HIS A 209 -18.36 -2.68 -7.22
CA HIS A 209 -17.58 -1.67 -7.96
C HIS A 209 -17.28 -2.16 -9.39
N VAL A 210 -17.50 -1.28 -10.37
CA VAL A 210 -17.23 -1.52 -11.81
C VAL A 210 -16.09 -0.64 -12.30
N SER A 211 -16.22 0.68 -12.14
CA SER A 211 -15.23 1.65 -12.61
C SER A 211 -15.28 2.94 -11.80
N ALA A 212 -14.21 3.71 -11.85
CA ALA A 212 -14.16 5.05 -11.28
C ALA A 212 -13.94 6.09 -12.39
N LEU A 213 -14.88 6.98 -12.51
CA LEU A 213 -14.85 8.03 -13.50
C LEU A 213 -14.40 9.36 -12.87
N ARG A 214 -13.59 10.14 -13.59
CA ARG A 214 -13.40 11.55 -13.26
C ARG A 214 -14.74 12.26 -13.29
N GLN A 215 -14.87 13.33 -12.53
CA GLN A 215 -16.13 14.09 -12.51
C GLN A 215 -16.54 14.58 -13.91
N GLU A 216 -15.58 14.96 -14.74
CA GLU A 216 -15.82 15.42 -16.12
C GLU A 216 -16.34 14.30 -17.02
N ASP A 217 -15.73 13.10 -16.92
CA ASP A 217 -16.15 11.92 -17.68
C ASP A 217 -17.53 11.45 -17.24
N PHE A 218 -17.77 11.45 -15.93
CA PHE A 218 -19.09 11.14 -15.40
C PHE A 218 -20.16 12.10 -15.94
N ASN A 219 -19.91 13.41 -15.92
CA ASN A 219 -20.85 14.40 -16.43
C ASN A 219 -21.21 14.18 -17.90
N ARG A 220 -20.27 13.66 -18.71
CA ARG A 220 -20.53 13.30 -20.11
C ARG A 220 -21.39 12.04 -20.24
N LEU A 221 -21.13 11.05 -19.37
CA LEU A 221 -21.74 9.72 -19.46
C LEU A 221 -22.96 9.54 -18.55
N GLU A 222 -23.24 10.47 -17.62
CA GLU A 222 -24.31 10.35 -16.63
C GLU A 222 -25.67 10.07 -17.25
N LYS A 223 -26.01 10.79 -18.32
CA LYS A 223 -27.32 10.65 -19.00
C LYS A 223 -27.51 9.27 -19.61
N THR A 224 -26.43 8.62 -20.02
CA THR A 224 -26.43 7.28 -20.63
C THR A 224 -26.38 6.19 -19.57
N LEU A 225 -25.60 6.39 -18.48
CA LEU A 225 -25.42 5.41 -17.41
C LEU A 225 -26.63 5.35 -16.44
N ARG A 226 -27.23 6.50 -16.11
CA ARG A 226 -28.30 6.59 -15.10
C ARG A 226 -29.56 5.77 -15.43
N PRO A 227 -29.99 5.61 -16.69
CA PRO A 227 -31.16 4.81 -17.05
C PRO A 227 -30.96 3.30 -16.93
N ILE A 228 -29.71 2.80 -16.82
CA ILE A 228 -29.42 1.37 -16.82
C ILE A 228 -29.84 0.77 -15.46
N PRO A 229 -30.76 -0.23 -15.45
CA PRO A 229 -31.22 -0.85 -14.21
C PRO A 229 -30.06 -1.53 -13.47
N GLY A 230 -29.96 -1.25 -12.18
CA GLY A 230 -28.88 -1.82 -11.33
C GLY A 230 -27.64 -0.93 -11.22
N VAL A 231 -27.44 0.05 -12.08
CA VAL A 231 -26.29 0.96 -11.98
C VAL A 231 -26.51 1.97 -10.85
N VAL A 232 -25.52 2.11 -10.00
CA VAL A 232 -25.50 3.03 -8.86
C VAL A 232 -24.19 3.82 -8.81
N PHE A 233 -24.25 5.03 -8.24
CA PHE A 233 -23.11 5.94 -8.21
C PHE A 233 -22.76 6.31 -6.77
N ARG A 234 -21.46 6.26 -6.46
CA ARG A 234 -20.92 6.69 -5.16
C ARG A 234 -19.77 7.68 -5.37
N LYS A 235 -19.86 8.84 -4.76
CA LYS A 235 -18.74 9.79 -4.75
C LYS A 235 -17.61 9.24 -3.89
N GLY A 236 -16.39 9.41 -4.34
CA GLY A 236 -15.20 8.95 -3.65
C GLY A 236 -13.96 9.76 -4.00
N ARG A 237 -12.85 9.36 -3.42
CA ARG A 237 -11.51 9.84 -3.77
C ARG A 237 -10.64 8.62 -3.97
N GLN A 238 -9.85 8.61 -5.04
CA GLN A 238 -8.86 7.57 -5.30
C GLN A 238 -7.79 8.06 -6.26
N PRO A 239 -6.60 7.43 -6.26
CA PRO A 239 -5.56 7.74 -7.22
C PRO A 239 -6.03 7.42 -8.64
N ILE A 240 -5.86 8.37 -9.54
CA ILE A 240 -6.11 8.21 -10.98
C ILE A 240 -4.91 8.70 -11.77
N THR A 241 -4.64 8.04 -12.89
CA THR A 241 -3.54 8.36 -13.79
C THR A 241 -3.80 9.65 -14.57
N VAL A 242 -2.74 10.28 -15.08
CA VAL A 242 -2.82 11.53 -15.87
C VAL A 242 -3.74 11.37 -17.08
N GLU A 243 -3.74 10.22 -17.73
CA GLU A 243 -4.66 9.81 -18.79
C GLU A 243 -5.13 8.38 -18.55
N ALA A 244 -6.23 7.96 -19.17
CA ALA A 244 -6.71 6.59 -19.08
C ALA A 244 -5.60 5.61 -19.53
N ASN A 245 -5.44 4.52 -18.81
CA ASN A 245 -4.48 3.44 -19.10
C ASN A 245 -3.00 3.88 -19.18
N PHE A 246 -2.64 5.07 -18.66
CA PHE A 246 -1.26 5.54 -18.67
C PHE A 246 -0.39 4.72 -17.69
N ALA A 247 0.54 3.93 -18.22
CA ALA A 247 1.53 3.12 -17.48
C ALA A 247 0.92 2.32 -16.29
N THR A 248 -0.31 1.82 -16.42
CA THR A 248 -1.11 1.24 -15.33
C THR A 248 -0.40 0.08 -14.64
N GLU A 249 0.27 -0.79 -15.40
CA GLU A 249 0.99 -1.96 -14.88
C GLU A 249 2.19 -1.54 -14.02
N THR A 250 2.81 -0.42 -14.37
CA THR A 250 4.01 0.10 -13.67
C THR A 250 3.62 0.98 -12.49
N LEU A 251 2.70 1.94 -12.68
CA LEU A 251 2.21 2.78 -11.59
C LEU A 251 1.44 1.96 -10.57
N GLY A 252 0.71 0.97 -11.02
CA GLY A 252 -0.05 0.04 -10.19
C GLY A 252 -1.43 0.55 -9.81
N THR A 253 -2.11 -0.24 -9.00
CA THR A 253 -3.48 -0.02 -8.55
C THR A 253 -3.59 0.06 -7.04
N VAL A 254 -4.68 0.64 -6.55
CA VAL A 254 -5.05 0.62 -5.14
C VAL A 254 -6.35 -0.14 -4.94
N GLY A 255 -6.57 -0.63 -3.74
CA GLY A 255 -7.81 -1.31 -3.38
C GLY A 255 -7.97 -1.45 -1.87
N PRO A 256 -9.12 -1.95 -1.39
CA PRO A 256 -9.33 -2.19 0.02
C PRO A 256 -8.33 -3.19 0.59
N ALA A 257 -7.90 -2.96 1.83
CA ALA A 257 -6.98 -3.85 2.53
C ALA A 257 -7.64 -5.22 2.75
N THR A 258 -6.91 -6.28 2.42
CA THR A 258 -7.28 -7.67 2.73
C THR A 258 -6.74 -8.06 4.10
N ALA A 259 -7.15 -9.22 4.63
CA ALA A 259 -6.59 -9.76 5.87
C ALA A 259 -5.07 -9.93 5.79
N GLU A 260 -4.55 -10.35 4.64
CA GLU A 260 -3.11 -10.47 4.39
C GLU A 260 -2.39 -9.11 4.40
N ASP A 261 -3.01 -8.06 3.83
CA ASP A 261 -2.45 -6.71 3.88
C ASP A 261 -2.40 -6.18 5.32
N ILE A 262 -3.44 -6.46 6.12
CA ILE A 262 -3.49 -6.06 7.53
C ILE A 262 -2.39 -6.74 8.35
N GLU A 263 -2.08 -8.00 8.05
CA GLU A 263 -0.99 -8.74 8.71
C GLU A 263 0.40 -8.21 8.32
N LYS A 264 0.60 -7.89 7.03
CA LYS A 264 1.92 -7.51 6.48
C LYS A 264 2.23 -6.02 6.61
N LEU A 265 1.22 -5.16 6.56
CA LEU A 265 1.40 -3.70 6.56
C LEU A 265 1.04 -3.12 7.93
N SER A 266 2.05 -2.81 8.72
CA SER A 266 1.86 -2.25 10.05
C SER A 266 0.96 -1.01 10.05
N GLY A 267 -0.03 -0.98 10.94
CA GLY A 267 -0.99 0.13 11.08
C GLY A 267 -2.16 0.09 10.10
N THR A 268 -2.21 -0.88 9.19
CA THR A 268 -3.33 -1.09 8.27
C THR A 268 -4.51 -1.75 8.98
N ARG A 269 -5.71 -1.36 8.63
CA ARG A 269 -6.97 -1.90 9.17
C ARG A 269 -7.95 -2.21 8.06
N GLU A 270 -9.00 -2.94 8.40
CA GLU A 270 -10.13 -3.17 7.51
C GLU A 270 -10.72 -1.83 7.03
N GLY A 271 -11.04 -1.76 5.75
CA GLY A 271 -11.55 -0.54 5.10
C GLY A 271 -10.49 0.45 4.62
N ASP A 272 -9.19 0.22 4.92
CA ASP A 272 -8.11 1.04 4.37
C ASP A 272 -7.90 0.80 2.89
N THR A 273 -7.42 1.83 2.20
CA THR A 273 -6.96 1.72 0.82
C THR A 273 -5.46 1.54 0.79
N VAL A 274 -5.00 0.43 0.20
CA VAL A 274 -3.58 0.07 0.06
C VAL A 274 -3.20 -0.13 -1.39
N GLY A 275 -1.91 -0.02 -1.68
CA GLY A 275 -1.36 -0.34 -3.00
C GLY A 275 -1.41 -1.85 -3.26
N LYS A 276 -1.96 -2.26 -4.42
CA LYS A 276 -2.13 -3.67 -4.81
C LYS A 276 -1.10 -4.16 -5.80
N SER A 277 -0.55 -3.28 -6.62
CA SER A 277 0.47 -3.61 -7.61
C SER A 277 1.40 -2.45 -7.89
N GLY A 278 2.48 -2.68 -8.64
CA GLY A 278 3.41 -1.69 -9.14
C GLY A 278 3.97 -0.76 -8.06
N ILE A 279 4.24 0.49 -8.43
CA ILE A 279 4.76 1.53 -7.52
C ILE A 279 3.80 1.79 -6.35
N GLN A 280 2.48 1.71 -6.58
CA GLN A 280 1.50 1.86 -5.51
C GLN A 280 1.71 0.83 -4.39
N ARG A 281 2.06 -0.42 -4.71
CA ARG A 281 2.34 -1.47 -3.71
C ARG A 281 3.74 -1.29 -3.10
N ALA A 282 4.75 -1.13 -3.94
CA ALA A 282 6.14 -1.06 -3.52
C ALA A 282 6.39 0.09 -2.53
N TYR A 283 5.75 1.23 -2.76
CA TYR A 283 5.89 2.45 -1.94
C TYR A 283 4.64 2.76 -1.12
N ASN A 284 3.85 1.73 -0.78
CA ASN A 284 2.59 1.92 -0.05
C ASN A 284 2.77 2.66 1.27
N SER A 285 3.81 2.37 2.04
CA SER A 285 4.10 3.03 3.33
C SER A 285 4.36 4.53 3.19
N LYS A 286 4.99 4.95 2.09
CA LYS A 286 5.27 6.34 1.78
C LYS A 286 4.06 7.07 1.22
N LEU A 287 3.38 6.44 0.27
CA LEU A 287 2.21 7.01 -0.40
C LEU A 287 0.96 7.05 0.49
N GLY A 288 0.80 6.10 1.42
CA GLY A 288 -0.44 5.89 2.17
C GLY A 288 -0.75 6.95 3.22
N GLY A 289 0.25 7.69 3.71
CA GLY A 289 0.12 8.62 4.81
C GLY A 289 -0.24 7.95 6.14
N THR A 290 -0.57 8.77 7.12
CA THR A 290 -0.98 8.33 8.46
C THR A 290 -2.41 8.78 8.72
N ARG A 291 -3.28 7.84 9.06
CA ARG A 291 -4.67 8.16 9.41
C ARG A 291 -4.77 9.02 10.65
N GLY A 292 -5.82 9.84 10.72
CA GLY A 292 -6.26 10.53 11.92
C GLY A 292 -7.53 9.92 12.50
N PHE A 293 -8.01 10.53 13.57
CA PHE A 293 -9.26 10.14 14.24
C PHE A 293 -10.03 11.38 14.69
N ALA A 294 -11.35 11.35 14.52
CA ALA A 294 -12.27 12.25 15.17
C ALA A 294 -13.00 11.50 16.28
N VAL A 295 -12.94 12.01 17.50
CA VAL A 295 -13.69 11.51 18.64
C VAL A 295 -14.92 12.40 18.81
N GLU A 296 -16.09 11.82 18.66
CA GLU A 296 -17.35 12.54 18.58
C GLU A 296 -18.31 12.06 19.67
N ARG A 297 -19.00 12.99 20.32
CA ARG A 297 -20.12 12.71 21.20
C ARG A 297 -21.40 12.60 20.36
N ILE A 298 -22.14 11.54 20.56
CA ILE A 298 -23.49 11.36 20.04
C ILE A 298 -24.44 11.51 21.23
N SER A 299 -25.31 12.54 21.20
CA SER A 299 -26.28 12.76 22.24
C SER A 299 -27.32 11.63 22.27
N ALA A 300 -27.76 11.23 23.48
CA ALA A 300 -28.84 10.26 23.65
C ALA A 300 -30.16 10.74 23.05
N ASP A 301 -30.40 12.05 23.06
CA ASP A 301 -31.60 12.69 22.56
C ASP A 301 -31.45 13.16 21.09
N ALA A 302 -30.30 12.88 20.44
CA ALA A 302 -30.05 13.29 19.07
C ALA A 302 -31.04 12.59 18.12
N GLY A 303 -31.86 13.37 17.43
CA GLY A 303 -32.58 12.91 16.24
C GLY A 303 -31.58 12.60 15.12
N GLU A 304 -32.03 11.89 14.07
CA GLU A 304 -31.17 11.55 12.90
C GLU A 304 -30.46 12.75 12.24
N VAL A 305 -30.82 13.98 12.61
CA VAL A 305 -30.39 15.23 11.97
C VAL A 305 -29.34 16.00 12.79
N ASP A 306 -29.15 15.70 14.08
CA ASP A 306 -28.18 16.42 14.91
C ASP A 306 -26.74 15.98 14.59
N PRO A 307 -25.87 16.92 14.17
CA PRO A 307 -24.48 16.58 13.90
C PRO A 307 -23.77 16.14 15.19
N PRO A 308 -22.89 15.12 15.11
CA PRO A 308 -22.07 14.72 16.24
C PRO A 308 -21.22 15.89 16.76
N HIS A 309 -21.12 16.02 18.08
CA HIS A 309 -20.28 17.05 18.68
C HIS A 309 -18.82 16.54 18.80
N GLU A 310 -17.89 17.25 18.19
CA GLU A 310 -16.47 16.87 18.22
C GLU A 310 -15.88 17.10 19.63
N LEU A 311 -15.33 16.04 20.21
CA LEU A 311 -14.59 16.10 21.48
C LEU A 311 -13.10 16.26 21.27
N ALA A 312 -12.56 15.63 20.23
CA ALA A 312 -11.15 15.72 19.87
C ALA A 312 -10.95 15.33 18.39
N THR A 313 -9.93 15.91 17.77
CA THR A 313 -9.48 15.52 16.44
C THR A 313 -7.96 15.34 16.44
N ILE A 314 -7.53 14.16 16.02
CA ILE A 314 -6.15 13.86 15.66
C ILE A 314 -6.10 13.89 14.15
N GLN A 315 -5.46 14.92 13.59
CA GLN A 315 -5.42 15.12 12.15
C GLN A 315 -4.69 13.96 11.46
N SER A 316 -5.16 13.59 10.26
CA SER A 316 -4.42 12.69 9.38
C SER A 316 -3.22 13.41 8.78
N GLU A 317 -2.13 12.68 8.56
CA GLU A 317 -0.95 13.20 7.86
C GLU A 317 -0.94 12.64 6.43
N PRO A 318 -0.93 13.51 5.40
CA PRO A 318 -0.94 13.04 4.02
C PRO A 318 0.32 12.23 3.69
N GLY A 319 0.20 11.29 2.76
CA GLY A 319 1.33 10.56 2.22
C GLY A 319 2.27 11.49 1.45
N SER A 320 3.52 11.06 1.35
CA SER A 320 4.55 11.75 0.59
C SER A 320 4.54 11.27 -0.87
N ASP A 321 4.92 12.18 -1.78
CA ASP A 321 5.04 11.86 -3.19
C ASP A 321 6.20 10.91 -3.46
N VAL A 322 6.06 10.07 -4.50
CA VAL A 322 7.12 9.23 -5.08
C VAL A 322 7.48 9.79 -6.45
N SER A 323 8.74 10.14 -6.64
CA SER A 323 9.24 10.68 -7.90
C SER A 323 9.84 9.56 -8.76
N THR A 324 9.43 9.52 -10.02
CA THR A 324 9.92 8.57 -11.02
C THR A 324 10.61 9.28 -12.18
N THR A 325 11.32 8.50 -12.97
CA THR A 325 12.00 8.98 -14.17
C THR A 325 11.14 8.87 -15.44
N LEU A 326 9.91 8.32 -15.33
CA LEU A 326 9.00 8.18 -16.46
C LEU A 326 8.69 9.53 -17.11
N ASP A 327 8.88 9.58 -18.42
CA ASP A 327 8.56 10.76 -19.24
C ASP A 327 7.21 10.57 -19.93
N VAL A 328 6.30 11.53 -19.72
CA VAL A 328 4.92 11.40 -20.23
C VAL A 328 4.87 11.22 -21.73
N ARG A 329 5.68 11.98 -22.48
CA ARG A 329 5.67 11.92 -23.95
C ARG A 329 6.23 10.58 -24.42
N THR A 330 7.38 10.17 -23.89
CA THR A 330 8.04 8.92 -24.25
C THR A 330 7.16 7.71 -23.93
N GLN A 331 6.53 7.71 -22.75
CA GLN A 331 5.61 6.65 -22.33
C GLN A 331 4.39 6.54 -23.27
N LYS A 332 3.78 7.68 -23.63
CA LYS A 332 2.64 7.68 -24.57
C LYS A 332 3.03 7.14 -25.95
N ILE A 333 4.16 7.60 -26.47
CA ILE A 333 4.66 7.10 -27.76
C ILE A 333 4.88 5.59 -27.69
N ALA A 334 5.44 5.07 -26.59
CA ALA A 334 5.64 3.64 -26.39
C ALA A 334 4.31 2.87 -26.38
N GLN A 335 3.31 3.34 -25.64
CA GLN A 335 1.98 2.73 -25.62
C GLN A 335 1.29 2.78 -27.00
N ASP A 336 1.38 3.91 -27.70
CA ASP A 336 0.77 4.10 -29.02
C ASP A 336 1.37 3.18 -30.09
N VAL A 337 2.69 2.93 -30.08
CA VAL A 337 3.30 2.03 -31.05
C VAL A 337 2.99 0.57 -30.75
N LEU A 338 2.86 0.20 -29.47
CA LEU A 338 2.49 -1.14 -29.07
C LEU A 338 1.03 -1.46 -29.37
N SER A 339 0.11 -0.51 -29.22
CA SER A 339 -1.34 -0.74 -29.44
C SER A 339 -1.66 -1.16 -30.89
N SER A 340 -0.78 -0.86 -31.84
CA SER A 340 -0.91 -1.26 -33.24
C SER A 340 -0.29 -2.62 -33.54
N SER A 341 0.28 -3.33 -32.57
CA SER A 341 0.99 -4.60 -32.81
C SER A 341 0.08 -5.78 -33.16
N GLY A 342 -1.17 -5.77 -32.66
CA GLY A 342 -2.10 -6.89 -32.85
C GLY A 342 -1.74 -8.15 -32.06
N SER A 343 -0.63 -8.15 -31.30
CA SER A 343 -0.15 -9.23 -30.43
C SER A 343 0.32 -8.64 -29.11
N ALA A 344 0.39 -9.48 -28.07
CA ALA A 344 0.96 -9.07 -26.79
C ALA A 344 2.42 -8.62 -26.99
N ALA A 345 2.71 -7.41 -26.56
CA ALA A 345 4.01 -6.78 -26.78
C ALA A 345 4.39 -5.87 -25.60
N SER A 346 5.69 -5.62 -25.46
CA SER A 346 6.22 -4.74 -24.41
C SER A 346 7.46 -3.98 -24.89
N LEU A 347 7.64 -2.77 -24.34
CA LEU A 347 8.73 -1.87 -24.66
C LEU A 347 9.27 -1.21 -23.40
N VAL A 348 10.60 -1.18 -23.26
CA VAL A 348 11.30 -0.36 -22.27
C VAL A 348 12.22 0.61 -22.98
N ALA A 349 12.21 1.87 -22.54
CA ALA A 349 13.12 2.90 -23.00
C ALA A 349 13.94 3.46 -21.84
N ILE A 350 15.26 3.52 -22.02
CA ILE A 350 16.22 3.96 -21.02
C ILE A 350 17.11 5.05 -21.63
N ARG A 351 17.43 6.07 -20.85
CA ARG A 351 18.43 7.08 -21.21
C ARG A 351 19.82 6.60 -20.80
N PRO A 352 20.75 6.32 -21.75
CA PRO A 352 22.07 5.79 -21.46
C PRO A 352 22.93 6.66 -20.56
N SER A 353 22.81 7.99 -20.66
CA SER A 353 23.68 8.93 -19.92
C SER A 353 23.48 8.91 -18.41
N ASP A 354 22.30 8.49 -17.91
CA ASP A 354 21.98 8.50 -16.47
C ASP A 354 21.21 7.26 -15.99
N GLY A 355 20.91 6.32 -16.87
CA GLY A 355 20.15 5.10 -16.55
C GLY A 355 18.67 5.32 -16.31
N HIS A 356 18.12 6.50 -16.51
CA HIS A 356 16.72 6.78 -16.29
C HIS A 356 15.80 5.97 -17.21
N VAL A 357 14.87 5.24 -16.60
CA VAL A 357 13.82 4.53 -17.33
C VAL A 357 12.73 5.53 -17.71
N LEU A 358 12.68 5.89 -19.01
CA LEU A 358 11.77 6.91 -19.54
C LEU A 358 10.39 6.36 -19.87
N ALA A 359 10.30 5.08 -20.23
CA ALA A 359 9.05 4.41 -20.54
C ALA A 359 9.11 2.93 -20.17
N VAL A 360 7.98 2.41 -19.69
CA VAL A 360 7.69 0.99 -19.47
C VAL A 360 6.28 0.76 -19.99
N ALA A 361 6.16 0.21 -21.18
CA ALA A 361 4.88 0.01 -21.82
C ALA A 361 4.61 -1.47 -22.10
N ASN A 362 3.37 -1.86 -21.87
CA ASN A 362 2.85 -3.18 -22.18
C ASN A 362 1.57 -3.03 -22.98
N TYR A 363 1.31 -3.99 -23.84
CA TYR A 363 0.08 -4.13 -24.58
C TYR A 363 -0.33 -5.60 -24.62
N ASP A 364 -1.60 -5.86 -24.41
CA ASP A 364 -2.19 -7.17 -24.52
C ASP A 364 -3.56 -7.04 -25.20
N PRO A 365 -3.78 -7.64 -26.39
CA PRO A 365 -5.03 -7.53 -27.12
C PRO A 365 -6.21 -8.13 -26.34
N ASP A 366 -5.95 -9.05 -25.41
CA ASP A 366 -6.96 -9.68 -24.56
C ASP A 366 -7.21 -8.87 -23.27
N GLY A 367 -6.56 -7.74 -23.10
CA GLY A 367 -6.71 -6.87 -21.94
C GLY A 367 -6.09 -7.42 -20.64
N ALA A 368 -5.14 -8.36 -20.73
CA ALA A 368 -4.46 -8.85 -19.54
C ALA A 368 -3.50 -7.78 -18.97
N VAL A 369 -3.69 -7.44 -17.69
CA VAL A 369 -2.84 -6.47 -16.98
C VAL A 369 -1.62 -7.18 -16.41
N GLN A 370 -0.55 -7.25 -17.20
CA GLN A 370 0.72 -7.87 -16.80
C GLN A 370 1.89 -6.99 -17.20
N ASN A 371 2.82 -6.75 -16.28
CA ASN A 371 4.03 -5.96 -16.57
C ASN A 371 5.15 -6.83 -17.15
N ARG A 372 4.92 -7.40 -18.36
CA ARG A 372 5.90 -8.22 -19.07
C ARG A 372 7.21 -7.48 -19.31
N ALA A 373 7.15 -6.16 -19.44
CA ALA A 373 8.32 -5.31 -19.64
C ALA A 373 9.34 -5.41 -18.50
N LEU A 374 8.87 -5.62 -17.25
CA LEU A 374 9.74 -5.68 -16.06
C LEU A 374 10.05 -7.10 -15.59
N TYR A 375 9.05 -8.01 -15.59
CA TYR A 375 9.24 -9.35 -15.03
C TYR A 375 9.14 -10.50 -16.03
N GLY A 376 8.87 -10.22 -17.29
CA GLY A 376 8.88 -11.24 -18.33
C GLY A 376 10.21 -11.96 -18.39
N GLN A 377 10.18 -13.27 -18.61
CA GLN A 377 11.37 -14.10 -18.77
C GLN A 377 11.29 -14.87 -20.09
N TYR A 378 11.89 -14.32 -21.10
CA TYR A 378 11.87 -14.85 -22.46
C TYR A 378 13.27 -15.08 -22.97
N ALA A 379 13.48 -16.08 -23.81
CA ALA A 379 14.76 -16.28 -24.46
C ALA A 379 15.04 -15.12 -25.44
N PRO A 380 16.12 -14.35 -25.25
CA PRO A 380 16.38 -13.18 -26.08
C PRO A 380 16.87 -13.53 -27.49
N GLY A 381 17.23 -14.79 -27.74
CA GLY A 381 17.66 -15.24 -29.05
C GLY A 381 18.87 -14.46 -29.58
N ALA A 382 18.87 -14.16 -30.86
CA ALA A 382 19.98 -13.48 -31.53
C ALA A 382 20.35 -12.12 -30.91
N THR A 383 19.44 -11.42 -30.22
CA THR A 383 19.79 -10.13 -29.58
C THR A 383 20.76 -10.29 -28.40
N PHE A 384 20.93 -11.50 -27.85
CA PHE A 384 21.91 -11.81 -26.82
C PHE A 384 23.33 -11.97 -27.36
N THR A 385 23.53 -12.07 -28.67
CA THR A 385 24.88 -12.18 -29.29
C THR A 385 25.81 -11.04 -28.87
N CYS A 386 25.25 -9.87 -28.55
CA CYS A 386 26.00 -8.74 -27.98
C CYS A 386 26.79 -9.12 -26.72
N VAL A 387 26.20 -9.93 -25.82
CA VAL A 387 26.89 -10.40 -24.60
C VAL A 387 28.00 -11.39 -24.96
N THR A 388 27.72 -12.30 -25.87
CA THR A 388 28.66 -13.31 -26.33
C THR A 388 29.87 -12.69 -27.03
N GLU A 389 29.63 -11.73 -27.93
CA GLU A 389 30.70 -10.99 -28.63
C GLU A 389 31.54 -10.17 -27.67
N TYR A 390 30.91 -9.49 -26.71
CA TYR A 390 31.62 -8.76 -25.68
C TYR A 390 32.51 -9.70 -24.84
N ALA A 391 32.01 -10.88 -24.45
CA ALA A 391 32.78 -11.88 -23.71
C ALA A 391 33.97 -12.38 -24.52
N LEU A 392 33.81 -12.71 -25.78
CA LEU A 392 34.88 -13.17 -26.67
C LEU A 392 35.92 -12.07 -26.94
N ALA A 393 35.45 -10.84 -27.20
CA ALA A 393 36.37 -9.71 -27.45
C ALA A 393 37.19 -9.36 -26.22
N LYS A 394 36.60 -9.39 -25.03
CA LYS A 394 37.28 -9.04 -23.77
C LYS A 394 38.14 -10.17 -23.20
N HIS A 395 37.67 -11.42 -23.26
CA HIS A 395 38.29 -12.56 -22.55
C HIS A 395 38.91 -13.58 -23.49
N GLY A 396 38.60 -13.55 -24.79
CA GLY A 396 39.13 -14.51 -25.79
C GLY A 396 38.50 -15.90 -25.70
N VAL A 397 37.63 -16.16 -24.72
CA VAL A 397 37.00 -17.46 -24.48
C VAL A 397 35.55 -17.27 -23.99
N LEU A 398 34.71 -18.22 -24.32
CA LEU A 398 33.33 -18.27 -23.88
C LEU A 398 33.10 -19.48 -22.97
N ASP A 399 32.94 -19.24 -21.69
CA ASP A 399 32.58 -20.21 -20.65
C ASP A 399 31.56 -19.58 -19.67
N SER A 400 31.15 -20.29 -18.64
CA SER A 400 30.16 -19.80 -17.65
C SER A 400 30.62 -18.52 -16.94
N HIS A 401 31.93 -18.43 -16.64
CA HIS A 401 32.46 -17.28 -15.91
C HIS A 401 32.49 -16.02 -16.79
N THR A 402 33.10 -16.13 -17.99
CA THR A 402 33.23 -15.00 -18.90
C THR A 402 31.91 -14.51 -19.43
N LEU A 403 30.91 -15.42 -19.62
CA LEU A 403 29.57 -15.06 -20.03
C LEU A 403 28.82 -14.32 -18.90
N ALA A 404 28.89 -14.82 -17.65
CA ALA A 404 28.26 -14.19 -16.50
C ALA A 404 28.88 -12.81 -16.20
N ASP A 405 30.22 -12.70 -16.23
CA ASP A 405 30.92 -11.42 -16.04
C ASP A 405 30.54 -10.39 -17.12
N SER A 406 30.43 -10.82 -18.35
CA SER A 406 30.06 -9.95 -19.48
C SER A 406 28.60 -9.52 -19.40
N ALA A 407 27.69 -10.42 -19.05
CA ALA A 407 26.29 -10.10 -18.82
C ALA A 407 26.12 -9.07 -17.69
N LYS A 408 26.87 -9.25 -16.58
CA LYS A 408 26.88 -8.30 -15.47
C LYS A 408 27.45 -6.95 -15.89
N ALA A 409 28.60 -6.94 -16.58
CA ALA A 409 29.23 -5.70 -17.06
C ALA A 409 28.32 -4.89 -17.99
N LEU A 410 27.53 -5.57 -18.81
CA LEU A 410 26.55 -4.95 -19.71
C LEU A 410 25.21 -4.63 -19.03
N GLY A 411 25.07 -4.81 -17.71
CA GLY A 411 23.86 -4.52 -16.98
C GLY A 411 22.69 -5.47 -17.25
N PHE A 412 22.91 -6.58 -17.97
CA PHE A 412 21.88 -7.57 -18.31
C PHE A 412 21.23 -8.19 -17.06
N THR A 413 21.99 -8.37 -15.99
CA THR A 413 21.49 -8.95 -14.72
C THR A 413 20.93 -7.91 -13.76
N SER A 414 20.80 -6.65 -14.17
CA SER A 414 20.21 -5.59 -13.34
C SER A 414 18.70 -5.75 -13.20
N SER A 415 18.19 -5.28 -12.08
CA SER A 415 16.74 -5.21 -11.79
C SER A 415 16.41 -3.88 -11.12
N LEU A 416 15.12 -3.62 -10.87
CA LEU A 416 14.64 -2.44 -10.16
C LEU A 416 14.34 -2.82 -8.70
N ASN A 417 14.89 -2.09 -7.76
CA ASN A 417 14.65 -2.32 -6.33
C ASN A 417 13.18 -2.07 -5.98
N GLY A 418 12.63 -2.90 -5.09
CA GLY A 418 11.29 -2.74 -4.54
C GLY A 418 10.14 -2.99 -5.53
N LEU A 419 10.42 -3.17 -6.82
CA LEU A 419 9.44 -3.52 -7.84
C LEU A 419 9.57 -4.98 -8.25
N ASP A 420 8.50 -5.55 -8.80
CA ASP A 420 8.50 -6.91 -9.36
C ASP A 420 9.26 -6.92 -10.70
N ALA A 421 10.55 -6.60 -10.67
CA ALA A 421 11.43 -6.64 -11.83
C ALA A 421 12.37 -7.83 -11.72
N THR A 422 12.49 -8.60 -12.78
CA THR A 422 13.30 -9.82 -12.79
C THR A 422 14.68 -9.54 -13.39
N ALA A 423 15.73 -10.00 -12.71
CA ALA A 423 17.09 -9.95 -13.27
C ALA A 423 17.23 -10.92 -14.45
N GLY A 424 18.02 -10.55 -15.44
CA GLY A 424 18.38 -11.45 -16.54
C GLY A 424 19.13 -12.68 -16.03
N GLN A 425 18.85 -13.83 -16.59
CA GLN A 425 19.44 -15.11 -16.22
C GLN A 425 20.44 -15.58 -17.26
N VAL A 426 21.57 -16.06 -16.79
CA VAL A 426 22.62 -16.67 -17.60
C VAL A 426 22.85 -18.09 -17.12
N PRO A 427 22.78 -19.11 -18.00
CA PRO A 427 22.91 -20.50 -17.62
C PRO A 427 24.37 -20.86 -17.33
N LEU A 428 24.57 -21.99 -16.64
CA LEU A 428 25.88 -22.63 -16.56
C LEU A 428 26.21 -23.28 -17.92
N ILE A 429 27.44 -23.09 -18.39
CA ILE A 429 27.96 -23.72 -19.61
C ILE A 429 28.84 -24.92 -19.20
N ASP A 430 28.23 -26.12 -19.16
CA ASP A 430 28.86 -27.36 -18.73
C ASP A 430 29.25 -28.29 -19.89
N SER A 431 28.83 -27.94 -21.10
CA SER A 431 29.05 -28.74 -22.31
C SER A 431 29.20 -27.86 -23.56
N PRO A 432 29.78 -28.39 -24.67
CA PRO A 432 29.82 -27.68 -25.94
C PRO A 432 28.42 -27.34 -26.48
N ALA A 433 27.42 -28.19 -26.24
CA ALA A 433 26.02 -27.96 -26.65
C ALA A 433 25.43 -26.76 -25.86
N ALA A 434 25.58 -26.75 -24.52
CA ALA A 434 25.15 -25.64 -23.67
C ALA A 434 25.82 -24.30 -24.08
N ARG A 435 27.10 -24.35 -24.47
CA ARG A 435 27.82 -23.17 -25.01
C ARG A 435 27.17 -22.66 -26.28
N GLN A 436 26.84 -23.55 -27.21
CA GLN A 436 26.22 -23.18 -28.47
C GLN A 436 24.82 -22.59 -28.28
N GLU A 437 24.01 -23.15 -27.38
CA GLU A 437 22.70 -22.60 -27.04
C GLU A 437 22.79 -21.25 -26.35
N ALA A 438 23.63 -21.12 -25.30
CA ALA A 438 23.83 -19.87 -24.58
C ALA A 438 24.36 -18.75 -25.49
N SER A 439 25.27 -19.08 -26.42
CA SER A 439 25.80 -18.10 -27.39
C SER A 439 24.73 -17.54 -28.32
N ARG A 440 23.61 -18.20 -28.47
CA ARG A 440 22.46 -17.79 -29.27
C ARG A 440 21.32 -17.22 -28.43
N GLY A 441 21.55 -16.95 -27.14
CA GLY A 441 20.51 -16.47 -26.24
C GLY A 441 19.39 -17.49 -25.98
N GLN A 442 19.75 -18.78 -25.93
CA GLN A 442 18.87 -19.92 -25.69
C GLN A 442 19.41 -20.76 -24.52
N GLY A 443 18.88 -21.98 -24.30
CA GLY A 443 19.42 -22.89 -23.33
C GLY A 443 19.40 -22.39 -21.87
N GLY A 444 18.36 -21.64 -21.48
CA GLY A 444 18.22 -21.10 -20.13
C GLY A 444 18.69 -19.64 -19.99
N VAL A 445 19.11 -18.98 -21.07
CA VAL A 445 19.21 -17.52 -21.09
C VAL A 445 17.81 -16.92 -21.10
N LEU A 446 17.50 -16.13 -20.07
CA LEU A 446 16.16 -15.50 -19.94
C LEU A 446 16.34 -14.01 -19.64
N ALA A 447 15.51 -13.19 -20.27
CA ALA A 447 15.52 -11.74 -20.16
C ALA A 447 14.11 -11.14 -20.22
N SER A 448 13.96 -10.00 -19.56
CA SER A 448 12.86 -9.07 -19.77
C SER A 448 13.28 -7.94 -20.73
N PRO A 449 12.35 -7.19 -21.32
CA PRO A 449 12.67 -5.96 -22.05
C PRO A 449 13.51 -4.96 -21.25
N LEU A 450 13.32 -4.88 -19.92
CA LEU A 450 14.18 -4.06 -19.05
C LEU A 450 15.65 -4.49 -19.12
N ASN A 451 15.93 -5.80 -19.00
CA ASN A 451 17.30 -6.32 -19.04
C ASN A 451 17.97 -6.02 -20.38
N MET A 452 17.25 -6.21 -21.48
CA MET A 452 17.75 -5.99 -22.82
C MET A 452 17.92 -4.48 -23.14
N ALA A 453 17.01 -3.62 -22.65
CA ALA A 453 17.16 -2.17 -22.77
C ALA A 453 18.36 -1.65 -21.96
N THR A 454 18.58 -2.22 -20.75
CA THR A 454 19.75 -1.88 -19.90
C THR A 454 21.06 -2.29 -20.57
N LEU A 455 21.08 -3.45 -21.20
CA LEU A 455 22.21 -3.90 -22.02
C LEU A 455 22.52 -2.90 -23.15
N ALA A 456 21.49 -2.50 -23.92
CA ALA A 456 21.67 -1.52 -24.99
C ALA A 456 22.15 -0.15 -24.46
N ALA A 457 21.64 0.29 -23.31
CA ALA A 457 22.06 1.53 -22.66
C ALA A 457 23.53 1.48 -22.23
N SER A 458 23.97 0.35 -21.68
CA SER A 458 25.38 0.15 -21.28
C SER A 458 26.32 0.20 -22.48
N ILE A 459 25.95 -0.45 -23.58
CA ILE A 459 26.74 -0.42 -24.83
C ILE A 459 26.77 1.00 -25.41
N ALA A 460 25.66 1.72 -25.40
CA ALA A 460 25.57 3.10 -25.89
C ALA A 460 26.45 4.05 -25.09
N SER A 461 26.37 4.00 -23.75
CA SER A 461 27.12 4.89 -22.85
C SER A 461 28.62 4.54 -22.76
N GLY A 462 28.97 3.25 -22.95
CA GLY A 462 30.33 2.73 -22.71
C GLY A 462 30.64 2.47 -21.22
N HIS A 463 29.62 2.42 -20.39
CA HIS A 463 29.70 2.13 -18.94
C HIS A 463 28.58 1.16 -18.57
N THR A 464 28.76 0.41 -17.49
CA THR A 464 27.67 -0.36 -16.91
C THR A 464 26.56 0.58 -16.46
N VAL A 465 25.36 0.42 -17.03
CA VAL A 465 24.17 1.17 -16.64
C VAL A 465 23.37 0.37 -15.61
N SER A 466 22.98 1.05 -14.53
CA SER A 466 21.96 0.55 -13.59
C SER A 466 20.66 1.29 -13.86
N PRO A 467 19.56 0.59 -14.19
CA PRO A 467 18.30 1.26 -14.51
C PRO A 467 17.70 1.92 -13.25
N VAL A 468 17.23 3.17 -13.41
CA VAL A 468 16.59 3.95 -12.35
C VAL A 468 15.17 4.28 -12.80
N LEU A 469 14.17 3.79 -12.08
CA LEU A 469 12.76 4.12 -12.30
C LEU A 469 12.22 5.04 -11.21
N VAL A 470 12.59 4.81 -9.95
CA VAL A 470 12.25 5.68 -8.83
C VAL A 470 13.52 6.42 -8.42
N THR A 471 13.45 7.74 -8.34
CA THR A 471 14.64 8.59 -8.14
C THR A 471 15.32 8.38 -6.79
N GLU A 472 14.58 7.89 -5.79
CA GLU A 472 15.14 7.58 -4.46
C GLU A 472 16.00 6.31 -4.46
N ASP A 473 15.82 5.46 -5.45
CA ASP A 473 16.57 4.20 -5.60
C ASP A 473 17.84 4.36 -6.45
N THR A 474 18.23 5.60 -6.75
CA THR A 474 19.43 5.87 -7.54
C THR A 474 20.66 5.22 -6.88
N PRO A 475 21.40 4.35 -7.60
CA PRO A 475 22.58 3.72 -7.06
C PRO A 475 23.65 4.75 -6.66
N ASN A 476 24.26 4.54 -5.49
CA ASN A 476 25.37 5.39 -5.02
C ASN A 476 26.74 5.01 -5.63
N GLU A 477 26.80 3.90 -6.37
CA GLU A 477 28.04 3.43 -6.97
C GLU A 477 28.30 4.11 -8.32
N PRO A 478 29.56 4.52 -8.59
CA PRO A 478 29.90 5.10 -9.88
C PRO A 478 29.78 4.05 -11.00
N ALA A 479 29.36 4.49 -12.17
CA ALA A 479 29.28 3.64 -13.35
C ALA A 479 30.66 3.06 -13.70
N THR A 480 30.74 1.74 -13.89
CA THR A 480 31.98 1.04 -14.25
C THR A 480 32.23 1.12 -15.76
N PRO A 481 33.37 1.61 -16.22
CA PRO A 481 33.70 1.64 -17.65
C PRO A 481 33.73 0.24 -18.26
N LEU A 482 33.17 0.10 -19.45
CA LEU A 482 33.27 -1.12 -20.25
C LEU A 482 34.65 -1.22 -20.90
N ASP A 483 35.06 -2.45 -21.27
CA ASP A 483 36.21 -2.61 -22.15
C ASP A 483 35.95 -1.88 -23.47
N SER A 484 36.84 -0.94 -23.82
CA SER A 484 36.61 -0.01 -24.92
C SER A 484 36.60 -0.67 -26.29
N GLN A 485 37.46 -1.70 -26.50
CA GLN A 485 37.51 -2.40 -27.78
C GLN A 485 36.32 -3.33 -27.91
N ALA A 486 35.99 -4.14 -26.90
CA ALA A 486 34.86 -5.01 -26.91
C ALA A 486 33.52 -4.24 -27.08
N ALA A 487 33.37 -3.10 -26.40
CA ALA A 487 32.19 -2.24 -26.55
C ALA A 487 32.07 -1.65 -27.98
N LYS A 488 33.21 -1.31 -28.62
CA LYS A 488 33.20 -0.81 -29.99
C LYS A 488 32.76 -1.89 -30.99
N ASP A 489 33.26 -3.11 -30.82
CA ASP A 489 32.92 -4.23 -31.71
C ASP A 489 31.43 -4.53 -31.62
N VAL A 490 30.87 -4.64 -30.41
CA VAL A 490 29.43 -4.86 -30.20
C VAL A 490 28.55 -3.72 -30.73
N ARG A 491 28.99 -2.45 -30.65
CA ARG A 491 28.27 -1.32 -31.26
C ARG A 491 28.09 -1.47 -32.78
N ASN A 492 29.10 -2.01 -33.45
CA ASN A 492 29.01 -2.24 -34.92
C ASN A 492 27.97 -3.31 -35.21
N THR A 493 27.96 -4.43 -34.49
CA THR A 493 26.97 -5.50 -34.65
C THR A 493 25.56 -5.00 -34.39
N MET A 494 25.34 -4.21 -33.33
CA MET A 494 24.00 -3.65 -33.03
C MET A 494 23.51 -2.70 -34.11
N ARG A 495 24.42 -1.94 -34.77
CA ARG A 495 24.06 -1.04 -35.86
C ARG A 495 23.64 -1.83 -37.11
N GLU A 496 24.30 -2.95 -37.39
CA GLU A 496 23.95 -3.84 -38.50
C GLU A 496 22.59 -4.49 -38.30
N ALA A 497 22.30 -4.96 -37.06
CA ALA A 497 21.01 -5.54 -36.70
C ALA A 497 19.83 -4.56 -36.84
N PHE A 498 20.06 -3.24 -36.73
CA PHE A 498 19.04 -2.21 -36.91
C PHE A 498 18.56 -2.10 -38.37
N SER A 499 19.38 -2.56 -39.35
CA SER A 499 19.05 -2.54 -40.76
C SER A 499 18.28 -3.79 -41.23
N ASP A 500 18.22 -4.85 -40.45
CA ASP A 500 17.56 -6.10 -40.80
C ASP A 500 16.05 -6.02 -40.47
N ASP A 501 15.18 -6.22 -41.50
CA ASP A 501 13.73 -6.21 -41.38
C ASP A 501 13.12 -7.61 -41.24
N THR A 502 13.92 -8.63 -40.88
CA THR A 502 13.41 -9.99 -40.68
C THR A 502 12.44 -10.05 -39.52
N ALA A 503 11.45 -10.93 -39.59
CA ALA A 503 10.50 -11.17 -38.52
C ALA A 503 11.22 -11.61 -37.27
N SER A 504 11.05 -10.88 -36.18
CA SER A 504 11.74 -11.13 -34.91
C SER A 504 10.84 -10.83 -33.73
N HIS A 505 10.90 -11.69 -32.71
CA HIS A 505 10.27 -11.46 -31.41
C HIS A 505 10.92 -10.29 -30.65
N TRP A 506 12.19 -10.04 -30.90
CA TRP A 506 12.98 -9.06 -30.18
C TRP A 506 13.58 -8.00 -31.10
N PHE A 507 13.62 -6.78 -30.58
CA PHE A 507 14.51 -5.73 -30.99
C PHE A 507 15.21 -5.16 -29.77
N THR A 508 16.51 -4.94 -29.85
CA THR A 508 17.32 -4.28 -28.82
C THR A 508 18.34 -3.36 -29.49
N GLY A 509 18.31 -2.08 -29.17
CA GLY A 509 19.18 -1.11 -29.81
C GLY A 509 19.05 0.30 -29.22
N TYR A 510 19.78 1.24 -29.78
CA TYR A 510 19.76 2.63 -29.32
C TYR A 510 19.96 3.61 -30.50
N ASP A 511 19.48 4.84 -30.29
CA ASP A 511 19.74 5.99 -31.16
C ASP A 511 20.04 7.21 -30.28
N GLY A 512 21.25 7.78 -30.43
CA GLY A 512 21.73 8.84 -29.54
C GLY A 512 21.70 8.45 -28.07
N ASP A 513 21.06 9.26 -27.25
CA ASP A 513 20.92 9.04 -25.80
C ASP A 513 19.57 8.38 -25.45
N LEU A 514 19.14 7.44 -26.28
CA LEU A 514 17.90 6.67 -26.07
C LEU A 514 18.13 5.20 -26.47
N ALA A 515 18.09 4.30 -25.51
CA ALA A 515 18.18 2.86 -25.68
C ALA A 515 16.80 2.22 -25.45
N ILE A 516 16.44 1.26 -26.29
CA ILE A 516 15.15 0.54 -26.15
C ILE A 516 15.33 -0.97 -26.32
N SER A 517 14.38 -1.70 -25.74
CA SER A 517 14.10 -3.06 -26.14
C SER A 517 12.60 -3.24 -26.33
N VAL A 518 12.25 -3.95 -27.41
CA VAL A 518 10.88 -4.34 -27.75
C VAL A 518 10.80 -5.86 -27.78
N PHE A 519 9.77 -6.41 -27.16
CA PHE A 519 9.42 -7.83 -27.24
C PHE A 519 8.00 -8.00 -27.77
N VAL A 520 7.79 -8.96 -28.66
CA VAL A 520 6.49 -9.35 -29.22
C VAL A 520 6.30 -10.85 -29.04
N GLU A 521 5.17 -11.26 -28.48
CA GLU A 521 4.92 -12.67 -28.17
C GLU A 521 4.67 -13.53 -29.42
N ASP A 522 3.97 -13.00 -30.43
CA ASP A 522 3.77 -13.64 -31.73
C ASP A 522 4.39 -12.83 -32.85
N SER A 523 5.60 -13.20 -33.26
CA SER A 523 6.31 -12.53 -34.35
C SER A 523 5.71 -12.79 -35.74
N ASN A 524 4.77 -13.74 -35.89
CA ASN A 524 4.04 -13.95 -37.12
C ASN A 524 2.94 -12.91 -37.30
N ALA A 525 2.38 -12.37 -36.22
CA ALA A 525 1.40 -11.29 -36.27
C ALA A 525 2.07 -9.95 -36.53
N THR A 526 3.22 -9.68 -35.88
CA THR A 526 4.01 -8.46 -36.06
C THR A 526 5.46 -8.70 -35.64
N SER A 527 6.39 -7.89 -36.17
CA SER A 527 7.80 -7.93 -35.79
C SER A 527 8.13 -6.79 -34.83
N ALA A 528 9.10 -7.03 -33.90
CA ALA A 528 9.60 -6.02 -32.97
C ALA A 528 10.32 -4.87 -33.69
N VAL A 529 10.94 -5.11 -34.87
CA VAL A 529 11.72 -4.11 -35.61
C VAL A 529 10.88 -2.93 -36.11
N PRO A 530 9.74 -3.12 -36.82
CA PRO A 530 8.87 -2.01 -37.23
C PRO A 530 8.34 -1.18 -36.03
N ILE A 531 8.03 -1.81 -34.90
CA ILE A 531 7.61 -1.12 -33.68
C ILE A 531 8.73 -0.20 -33.19
N ALA A 532 9.95 -0.72 -33.08
CA ALA A 532 11.12 0.05 -32.67
C ALA A 532 11.41 1.23 -33.61
N LYS A 533 11.41 1.01 -34.91
CA LYS A 533 11.58 2.08 -35.92
C LYS A 533 10.48 3.14 -35.81
N GLY A 534 9.22 2.73 -35.63
CA GLY A 534 8.08 3.63 -35.37
C GLY A 534 8.24 4.45 -34.11
N PHE A 535 8.75 3.85 -33.03
CA PHE A 535 9.02 4.52 -31.77
C PHE A 535 10.09 5.62 -31.94
N PHE A 536 11.28 5.28 -32.47
CA PHE A 536 12.36 6.26 -32.70
C PHE A 536 11.91 7.41 -33.61
N ALA A 537 11.18 7.11 -34.71
CA ALA A 537 10.68 8.11 -35.64
C ALA A 537 9.66 9.09 -34.99
N LYS A 538 8.89 8.64 -33.96
CA LYS A 538 7.94 9.48 -33.23
C LYS A 538 8.62 10.30 -32.13
N VAL A 539 9.63 9.75 -31.47
CA VAL A 539 10.36 10.46 -30.41
C VAL A 539 11.23 11.58 -30.99
N ALA A 540 11.81 11.40 -32.20
CA ALA A 540 12.63 12.40 -32.87
C ALA A 540 11.86 13.65 -33.36
N LYS A 541 10.53 13.59 -33.44
CA LYS A 541 9.63 14.71 -33.79
C LYS A 541 9.26 15.54 -32.57
#